data_c525677229067d9c0bb73128b7f7e9dd
#
_entry.id   c525677229067d9c0bb73128b7f7e9dd
#
_cell.length_a   1.000
_cell.length_b   1.000
_cell.length_c   1.000
_cell.angle_alpha   90.00
_cell.angle_beta   90.00
_cell.angle_gamma   90.00
#
_symmetry.space_group_name_H-M   'P 1'
#
loop_
_entity.id
_entity.type
_entity.pdbx_description
1 polymer ?
#
loop_
_entity_poly.entity_id
_entity_poly.type
_entity_poly.pdbx_seq_one_letter_code
_entity_poly.pdbx_strand_id
1 'polypeptide(L)'
;MKHMTFRERRYRRAHLDCVRHITLDPKGPGVVRIHMIPPRDDTPDAPFLLLLNGARLVPLNLSWAILLANLMDQLQAYEGQDLAEDQWESLLTAAVEETHRTYPRTKRQTLASDLHLMLTSLVAIAQGREPEAEVGLLSLSDYAPEMTAPHRMDLMVSAMEKDGAWHCNQKCLHCYAAGQPMGETPELSTEQWKTALALLRKANIPQVTFTGGEPTLRSDLVELVEAAAWFVTRLNTNGRLLTPELCAGLYEASLDSVQVTLYSAEGNIHNQLVGTNGFSDTVQGIRNAVAAGLIVSVNTPLCSLNTHYAETLRFVHSLGVRYVTCSGLIPSGSACGAQSRATALTPEQLTDILRQAVDTAEELGMELDFTSPGWLDEETLRSLGLNLIPSCGACLSNMAVTPDGKVVPCQSWLSDEPLGDLLHDDWADIWNSPRCAAIRAESAKLEHICQLKGKEAAE
;
A
#
# COMPACT_ATOMS: atom_id res chain seq x y z
N MET A 1 14.13 6.18 -34.22
CA MET A 1 13.59 6.95 -33.10
C MET A 1 12.30 7.63 -33.53
N LYS A 2 11.15 7.26 -32.98
CA LYS A 2 9.90 8.02 -33.18
C LYS A 2 10.05 9.34 -32.41
N HIS A 3 10.03 10.46 -33.11
CA HIS A 3 10.02 11.76 -32.44
C HIS A 3 8.62 12.10 -31.99
N MET A 4 8.46 12.49 -30.70
CA MET A 4 7.20 13.07 -30.23
C MET A 4 6.78 14.25 -31.12
N THR A 5 5.53 14.30 -31.51
CA THR A 5 4.94 15.43 -32.22
C THR A 5 4.86 16.66 -31.30
N PHE A 6 4.67 17.84 -31.88
CA PHE A 6 4.46 19.07 -31.10
C PHE A 6 3.22 18.99 -30.17
N ARG A 7 2.15 18.32 -30.65
CA ARG A 7 0.92 18.15 -29.88
C ARG A 7 1.11 17.22 -28.68
N GLU A 8 1.82 16.09 -28.87
CA GLU A 8 2.16 15.17 -27.79
C GLU A 8 3.02 15.83 -26.73
N ARG A 9 4.06 16.59 -27.12
CA ARG A 9 4.90 17.33 -26.17
C ARG A 9 4.13 18.35 -25.38
N ARG A 10 3.24 19.11 -26.06
CA ARG A 10 2.38 20.08 -25.39
C ARG A 10 1.45 19.43 -24.39
N TYR A 11 0.77 18.34 -24.81
CA TYR A 11 -0.13 17.59 -23.92
C TYR A 11 0.60 17.03 -22.71
N ARG A 12 1.74 16.35 -22.93
CA ARG A 12 2.56 15.76 -21.88
C ARG A 12 2.95 16.79 -20.83
N ARG A 13 3.46 17.94 -21.21
CA ARG A 13 3.86 19.00 -20.29
C ARG A 13 2.69 19.62 -19.52
N ALA A 14 1.51 19.60 -20.08
CA ALA A 14 0.34 20.22 -19.46
C ALA A 14 -0.43 19.26 -18.55
N HIS A 15 -0.37 17.95 -18.84
CA HIS A 15 -1.31 16.99 -18.23
C HIS A 15 -0.65 15.71 -17.69
N LEU A 16 0.63 15.42 -17.99
CA LEU A 16 1.28 14.15 -17.68
C LEU A 16 2.64 14.33 -16.98
N ASP A 17 2.81 15.37 -16.18
CA ASP A 17 4.03 15.67 -15.43
C ASP A 17 3.98 15.17 -13.97
N CYS A 18 2.85 14.67 -13.53
CA CYS A 18 2.65 14.13 -12.17
C CYS A 18 1.88 12.80 -12.20
N VAL A 19 1.92 12.10 -11.09
CA VAL A 19 1.10 10.89 -10.90
C VAL A 19 -0.38 11.26 -10.96
N ARG A 20 -1.14 10.45 -11.70
CA ARG A 20 -2.60 10.55 -11.78
C ARG A 20 -3.21 9.26 -11.25
N HIS A 21 -4.32 9.34 -10.56
CA HIS A 21 -5.00 8.14 -10.08
C HIS A 21 -6.51 8.21 -10.33
N ILE A 22 -7.12 7.03 -10.39
CA ILE A 22 -8.56 6.86 -10.41
C ILE A 22 -8.91 5.53 -9.74
N THR A 23 -10.07 5.49 -9.11
CA THR A 23 -10.66 4.26 -8.59
C THR A 23 -11.93 3.96 -9.37
N LEU A 24 -12.00 2.78 -9.97
CA LEU A 24 -13.18 2.26 -10.63
C LEU A 24 -13.86 1.28 -9.69
N ASP A 25 -15.21 1.34 -9.61
CA ASP A 25 -16.03 0.51 -8.72
C ASP A 25 -15.58 0.52 -7.24
N PRO A 26 -15.64 1.67 -6.57
CA PRO A 26 -15.09 1.82 -5.21
C PRO A 26 -15.86 1.04 -4.14
N LYS A 27 -17.03 0.49 -4.44
CA LYS A 27 -17.92 -0.14 -3.45
C LYS A 27 -18.04 -1.66 -3.59
N GLY A 28 -17.37 -2.27 -4.56
CA GLY A 28 -17.48 -3.69 -4.85
C GLY A 28 -16.22 -4.51 -4.50
N PRO A 29 -16.33 -5.85 -4.50
CA PRO A 29 -15.16 -6.72 -4.37
C PRO A 29 -14.23 -6.64 -5.59
N GLY A 30 -14.61 -5.91 -6.63
CA GLY A 30 -13.88 -5.70 -7.86
C GLY A 30 -13.22 -4.32 -7.98
N VAL A 31 -12.93 -3.64 -6.86
CA VAL A 31 -12.24 -2.33 -6.86
C VAL A 31 -10.99 -2.36 -7.74
N VAL A 32 -10.90 -1.45 -8.70
CA VAL A 32 -9.73 -1.26 -9.56
C VAL A 32 -9.16 0.13 -9.31
N ARG A 33 -7.98 0.18 -8.68
CA ARG A 33 -7.23 1.42 -8.45
C ARG A 33 -6.11 1.52 -9.46
N ILE A 34 -6.11 2.57 -10.22
CA ILE A 34 -5.13 2.83 -11.28
C ILE A 34 -4.33 4.07 -10.91
N HIS A 35 -3.01 3.91 -10.75
CA HIS A 35 -2.08 5.02 -10.68
C HIS A 35 -1.28 5.04 -11.97
N MET A 36 -1.25 6.17 -12.66
CA MET A 36 -0.42 6.38 -13.83
C MET A 36 0.78 7.24 -13.41
N ILE A 37 1.96 6.63 -13.44
CA ILE A 37 3.22 7.22 -13.02
C ILE A 37 3.97 7.68 -14.28
N PRO A 38 4.38 8.97 -14.36
CA PRO A 38 5.15 9.46 -15.49
C PRO A 38 6.54 8.83 -15.54
N PRO A 39 7.13 8.64 -16.74
CA PRO A 39 8.49 8.15 -16.87
C PRO A 39 9.52 9.14 -16.32
N ARG A 40 10.63 8.61 -15.85
CA ARG A 40 11.76 9.38 -15.32
C ARG A 40 12.31 10.39 -16.35
N ASP A 41 12.44 9.93 -17.61
CA ASP A 41 13.05 10.69 -18.68
C ASP A 41 12.02 11.17 -19.70
N ASP A 42 12.31 12.33 -20.29
CA ASP A 42 11.47 12.96 -21.33
C ASP A 42 11.74 12.34 -22.73
N THR A 43 12.18 11.07 -22.77
CA THR A 43 12.42 10.37 -24.02
C THR A 43 11.09 9.91 -24.65
N PRO A 44 11.00 9.90 -26.01
CA PRO A 44 9.76 9.51 -26.69
C PRO A 44 9.30 8.08 -26.43
N ASP A 45 10.23 7.18 -26.14
CA ASP A 45 9.99 5.74 -26.00
C ASP A 45 9.93 5.32 -24.52
N ALA A 46 10.11 6.26 -23.56
CA ALA A 46 9.98 5.96 -22.15
C ALA A 46 8.51 5.65 -21.81
N PRO A 47 8.18 4.47 -21.26
CA PRO A 47 6.82 4.08 -20.95
C PRO A 47 6.29 4.84 -19.72
N PHE A 48 5.00 5.16 -19.75
CA PHE A 48 4.26 5.41 -18.51
C PHE A 48 4.04 4.10 -17.79
N LEU A 49 4.02 4.13 -16.49
CA LEU A 49 3.74 2.94 -15.70
C LEU A 49 2.37 3.05 -15.06
N LEU A 50 1.54 2.01 -15.23
CA LEU A 50 0.35 1.86 -14.43
C LEU A 50 0.63 0.93 -13.25
N LEU A 51 0.31 1.40 -12.06
CA LEU A 51 0.25 0.59 -10.86
C LEU A 51 -1.22 0.26 -10.58
N LEU A 52 -1.59 -1.01 -10.76
CA LEU A 52 -2.95 -1.49 -10.54
C LEU A 52 -3.06 -2.13 -9.15
N ASN A 53 -4.03 -1.67 -8.35
CA ASN A 53 -4.28 -2.14 -6.98
C ASN A 53 -3.02 -2.18 -6.09
N GLY A 54 -2.03 -1.34 -6.38
CA GLY A 54 -0.77 -1.30 -5.64
C GLY A 54 0.20 -2.47 -5.88
N ALA A 55 -0.10 -3.39 -6.82
CA ALA A 55 0.65 -4.64 -6.98
C ALA A 55 1.10 -4.94 -8.42
N ARG A 56 0.29 -4.65 -9.44
CA ARG A 56 0.58 -5.00 -10.83
C ARG A 56 1.15 -3.81 -11.60
N LEU A 57 2.26 -4.01 -12.30
CA LEU A 57 2.95 -2.99 -13.09
C LEU A 57 2.70 -3.21 -14.58
N VAL A 58 2.03 -2.26 -15.23
CA VAL A 58 1.68 -2.32 -16.65
C VAL A 58 2.33 -1.13 -17.38
N PRO A 59 3.26 -1.35 -18.32
CA PRO A 59 3.82 -0.27 -19.12
C PRO A 59 2.82 0.22 -20.16
N LEU A 60 2.66 1.54 -20.28
CA LEU A 60 1.89 2.18 -21.33
C LEU A 60 2.75 3.06 -22.22
N ASN A 61 2.50 3.00 -23.52
CA ASN A 61 3.04 3.99 -24.43
C ASN A 61 2.32 5.34 -24.29
N LEU A 62 2.94 6.40 -24.80
CA LEU A 62 2.41 7.77 -24.69
C LEU A 62 0.99 7.94 -25.25
N SER A 63 0.63 7.27 -26.35
CA SER A 63 -0.71 7.42 -26.95
C SER A 63 -1.80 6.83 -26.07
N TRP A 64 -1.56 5.70 -25.45
CA TRP A 64 -2.48 5.09 -24.49
C TRP A 64 -2.52 5.83 -23.15
N ALA A 65 -1.37 6.38 -22.70
CA ALA A 65 -1.31 7.23 -21.52
C ALA A 65 -2.15 8.52 -21.71
N ILE A 66 -2.10 9.15 -22.90
CA ILE A 66 -2.94 10.31 -23.23
C ILE A 66 -4.43 9.93 -23.26
N LEU A 67 -4.76 8.79 -23.83
CA LEU A 67 -6.14 8.30 -23.90
C LEU A 67 -6.71 8.04 -22.50
N LEU A 68 -5.95 7.37 -21.65
CA LEU A 68 -6.34 7.10 -20.27
C LEU A 68 -6.41 8.39 -19.44
N ALA A 69 -5.46 9.31 -19.60
CA ALA A 69 -5.48 10.58 -18.88
C ALA A 69 -6.72 11.42 -19.23
N ASN A 70 -7.13 11.47 -20.50
CA ASN A 70 -8.34 12.15 -20.89
C ASN A 70 -9.59 11.52 -20.26
N LEU A 71 -9.64 10.20 -20.12
CA LEU A 71 -10.70 9.54 -19.39
C LEU A 71 -10.68 9.90 -17.89
N MET A 72 -9.50 9.86 -17.26
CA MET A 72 -9.34 10.25 -15.86
C MET A 72 -9.81 11.69 -15.61
N ASP A 73 -9.52 12.62 -16.53
CA ASP A 73 -9.99 14.00 -16.43
C ASP A 73 -11.53 14.12 -16.49
N GLN A 74 -12.17 13.32 -17.34
CA GLN A 74 -13.64 13.28 -17.41
C GLN A 74 -14.26 12.68 -16.14
N LEU A 75 -13.67 11.64 -15.58
CA LEU A 75 -14.16 10.95 -14.41
C LEU A 75 -13.98 11.75 -13.11
N GLN A 76 -12.96 12.61 -13.05
CA GLN A 76 -12.70 13.43 -11.85
C GLN A 76 -13.89 14.29 -11.42
N ALA A 77 -14.71 14.72 -12.37
CA ALA A 77 -15.93 15.50 -12.08
C ALA A 77 -17.06 14.68 -11.42
N TYR A 78 -16.92 13.33 -11.42
CA TYR A 78 -17.92 12.38 -10.91
C TYR A 78 -17.34 11.50 -9.77
N GLU A 79 -16.24 11.92 -9.19
CA GLU A 79 -15.61 11.17 -8.10
C GLU A 79 -16.60 10.92 -6.95
N GLY A 80 -16.71 9.68 -6.50
CA GLY A 80 -17.64 9.27 -5.45
C GLY A 80 -19.12 9.16 -5.87
N GLN A 81 -19.45 9.32 -7.15
CA GLN A 81 -20.82 9.16 -7.68
C GLN A 81 -20.95 7.85 -8.46
N ASP A 82 -22.10 7.20 -8.34
CA ASP A 82 -22.47 6.09 -9.21
C ASP A 82 -22.88 6.65 -10.57
N LEU A 83 -22.22 6.19 -11.64
CA LEU A 83 -22.51 6.62 -13.01
C LEU A 83 -23.61 5.74 -13.64
N ALA A 84 -24.61 6.36 -14.26
CA ALA A 84 -25.52 5.66 -15.12
C ALA A 84 -24.82 5.28 -16.44
N GLU A 85 -25.34 4.27 -17.13
CA GLU A 85 -24.74 3.74 -18.37
C GLU A 85 -24.58 4.80 -19.47
N ASP A 86 -25.58 5.66 -19.65
CA ASP A 86 -25.55 6.77 -20.61
C ASP A 86 -24.51 7.86 -20.23
N GLN A 87 -24.31 8.12 -18.94
CA GLN A 87 -23.26 8.99 -18.44
C GLN A 87 -21.87 8.39 -18.74
N TRP A 88 -21.71 7.10 -18.48
CA TRP A 88 -20.47 6.39 -18.78
C TRP A 88 -20.11 6.45 -20.27
N GLU A 89 -21.07 6.16 -21.16
CA GLU A 89 -20.88 6.27 -22.61
C GLU A 89 -20.52 7.71 -23.05
N SER A 90 -21.13 8.70 -22.43
CA SER A 90 -20.82 10.11 -22.68
C SER A 90 -19.38 10.48 -22.29
N LEU A 91 -18.90 9.99 -21.15
CA LEU A 91 -17.51 10.20 -20.67
C LEU A 91 -16.49 9.52 -21.58
N LEU A 92 -16.74 8.29 -22.00
CA LEU A 92 -15.88 7.58 -22.96
C LEU A 92 -15.79 8.35 -24.29
N THR A 93 -16.94 8.85 -24.78
CA THR A 93 -16.99 9.65 -26.00
C THR A 93 -16.20 10.95 -25.85
N ALA A 94 -16.33 11.65 -24.72
CA ALA A 94 -15.60 12.89 -24.45
C ALA A 94 -14.07 12.65 -24.39
N ALA A 95 -13.64 11.57 -23.75
CA ALA A 95 -12.23 11.17 -23.68
C ALA A 95 -11.66 10.89 -25.09
N VAL A 96 -12.41 10.21 -25.93
CA VAL A 96 -12.04 9.94 -27.33
C VAL A 96 -11.92 11.25 -28.15
N GLU A 97 -12.88 12.17 -27.99
CA GLU A 97 -12.83 13.46 -28.70
C GLU A 97 -11.63 14.30 -28.27
N GLU A 98 -11.33 14.36 -27.00
CA GLU A 98 -10.15 15.09 -26.48
C GLU A 98 -8.85 14.45 -26.99
N THR A 99 -8.75 13.12 -26.97
CA THR A 99 -7.61 12.39 -27.52
C THR A 99 -7.45 12.64 -29.03
N HIS A 100 -8.57 12.69 -29.76
CA HIS A 100 -8.56 12.97 -31.20
C HIS A 100 -7.98 14.36 -31.53
N ARG A 101 -8.12 15.36 -30.64
CA ARG A 101 -7.46 16.67 -30.82
C ARG A 101 -5.94 16.57 -30.84
N THR A 102 -5.38 15.64 -30.07
CA THR A 102 -3.94 15.34 -30.10
C THR A 102 -3.56 14.49 -31.31
N TYR A 103 -4.42 13.52 -31.66
CA TYR A 103 -4.22 12.58 -32.77
C TYR A 103 -5.25 12.72 -33.90
N PRO A 104 -5.30 13.84 -34.64
CA PRO A 104 -6.38 14.12 -35.60
C PRO A 104 -6.38 13.22 -36.85
N ARG A 105 -5.28 12.45 -37.05
CA ARG A 105 -5.18 11.48 -38.15
C ARG A 105 -5.68 10.09 -37.75
N THR A 106 -5.88 9.82 -36.48
CA THR A 106 -6.42 8.56 -35.97
C THR A 106 -7.95 8.62 -35.97
N LYS A 107 -8.58 7.59 -36.50
CA LYS A 107 -10.05 7.55 -36.54
C LYS A 107 -10.59 7.45 -35.08
N ARG A 108 -11.69 8.15 -34.80
CA ARG A 108 -12.39 8.09 -33.50
C ARG A 108 -12.77 6.67 -33.10
N GLN A 109 -13.24 5.89 -34.07
CA GLN A 109 -13.59 4.49 -33.83
C GLN A 109 -12.38 3.67 -33.36
N THR A 110 -11.18 3.92 -33.88
CA THR A 110 -9.94 3.25 -33.42
C THR A 110 -9.66 3.65 -31.97
N LEU A 111 -9.71 4.96 -31.64
CA LEU A 111 -9.50 5.42 -30.27
C LEU A 111 -10.53 4.84 -29.30
N ALA A 112 -11.79 4.73 -29.70
CA ALA A 112 -12.83 4.12 -28.88
C ALA A 112 -12.59 2.63 -28.66
N SER A 113 -12.17 1.89 -29.71
CA SER A 113 -11.82 0.48 -29.58
C SER A 113 -10.59 0.27 -28.70
N ASP A 114 -9.56 1.12 -28.84
CA ASP A 114 -8.37 1.09 -27.99
C ASP A 114 -8.71 1.37 -26.51
N LEU A 115 -9.59 2.35 -26.26
CA LEU A 115 -10.03 2.69 -24.90
C LEU A 115 -10.79 1.53 -24.26
N HIS A 116 -11.71 0.91 -24.99
CA HIS A 116 -12.45 -0.24 -24.51
C HIS A 116 -11.53 -1.43 -24.18
N LEU A 117 -10.62 -1.77 -25.13
CA LEU A 117 -9.65 -2.84 -24.94
C LEU A 117 -8.73 -2.59 -23.75
N MET A 118 -8.28 -1.35 -23.58
CA MET A 118 -7.44 -0.95 -22.45
C MET A 118 -8.18 -1.14 -21.13
N LEU A 119 -9.41 -0.63 -21.00
CA LEU A 119 -10.17 -0.72 -19.77
C LEU A 119 -10.52 -2.17 -19.39
N THR A 120 -10.99 -2.98 -20.36
CA THR A 120 -11.30 -4.40 -20.11
C THR A 120 -10.05 -5.16 -19.68
N SER A 121 -8.89 -4.89 -20.30
CA SER A 121 -7.63 -5.51 -19.94
C SER A 121 -7.13 -5.08 -18.56
N LEU A 122 -7.19 -3.78 -18.22
CA LEU A 122 -6.76 -3.28 -16.92
C LEU A 122 -7.63 -3.83 -15.77
N VAL A 123 -8.95 -3.90 -15.98
CA VAL A 123 -9.88 -4.50 -15.01
C VAL A 123 -9.58 -6.00 -14.85
N ALA A 124 -9.35 -6.75 -15.92
CA ALA A 124 -9.01 -8.16 -15.86
C ALA A 124 -7.72 -8.40 -15.06
N ILE A 125 -6.65 -7.65 -15.38
CA ILE A 125 -5.35 -7.74 -14.68
C ILE A 125 -5.49 -7.40 -13.20
N ALA A 126 -6.22 -6.32 -12.88
CA ALA A 126 -6.42 -5.88 -11.50
C ALA A 126 -7.18 -6.92 -10.66
N GLN A 127 -8.06 -7.69 -11.31
CA GLN A 127 -8.84 -8.77 -10.70
C GLN A 127 -8.16 -10.15 -10.81
N GLY A 128 -6.89 -10.21 -11.24
CA GLY A 128 -6.14 -11.48 -11.39
C GLY A 128 -6.62 -12.38 -12.52
N ARG A 129 -7.39 -11.83 -13.47
CA ARG A 129 -7.88 -12.55 -14.67
C ARG A 129 -6.97 -12.28 -15.88
N GLU A 130 -6.99 -13.20 -16.83
CA GLU A 130 -6.30 -13.03 -18.11
C GLU A 130 -6.93 -11.88 -18.93
N PRO A 131 -6.14 -10.92 -19.42
CA PRO A 131 -6.62 -9.84 -20.27
C PRO A 131 -6.90 -10.33 -21.70
N GLU A 132 -7.82 -9.66 -22.40
CA GLU A 132 -8.08 -9.93 -23.82
C GLU A 132 -6.92 -9.52 -24.74
N ALA A 133 -6.16 -8.49 -24.35
CA ALA A 133 -4.97 -8.05 -25.06
C ALA A 133 -3.72 -8.70 -24.49
N GLU A 134 -2.72 -8.93 -25.34
CA GLU A 134 -1.37 -9.26 -24.88
C GLU A 134 -0.75 -8.03 -24.20
N VAL A 135 -0.82 -8.01 -22.86
CA VAL A 135 -0.28 -6.93 -22.03
C VAL A 135 0.97 -7.42 -21.34
N GLY A 136 2.11 -6.79 -21.64
CA GLY A 136 3.35 -7.05 -20.90
C GLY A 136 3.19 -6.57 -19.45
N LEU A 137 3.53 -7.43 -18.49
CA LEU A 137 3.69 -7.03 -17.09
C LEU A 137 5.17 -6.83 -16.80
N LEU A 138 5.50 -5.81 -16.00
CA LEU A 138 6.85 -5.61 -15.49
C LEU A 138 6.96 -6.20 -14.09
N SER A 139 8.08 -6.86 -13.81
CA SER A 139 8.45 -7.12 -12.43
C SER A 139 8.94 -5.83 -11.77
N LEU A 140 8.88 -5.79 -10.45
CA LEU A 140 9.39 -4.64 -9.70
C LEU A 140 10.90 -4.48 -9.91
N SER A 141 11.64 -5.60 -10.06
CA SER A 141 13.08 -5.61 -10.34
C SER A 141 13.40 -5.02 -11.71
N ASP A 142 12.60 -5.32 -12.74
CA ASP A 142 12.79 -4.74 -14.09
C ASP A 142 12.55 -3.22 -14.10
N TYR A 143 11.60 -2.75 -13.30
CA TYR A 143 11.27 -1.33 -13.20
C TYR A 143 12.19 -0.53 -12.27
N ALA A 144 12.85 -1.18 -11.30
CA ALA A 144 13.67 -0.52 -10.28
C ALA A 144 14.67 0.52 -10.81
N PRO A 145 15.38 0.32 -11.95
CA PRO A 145 16.30 1.31 -12.50
C PRO A 145 15.62 2.61 -12.94
N GLU A 146 14.35 2.55 -13.32
CA GLU A 146 13.56 3.69 -13.83
C GLU A 146 12.79 4.44 -12.72
N MET A 147 12.79 3.91 -11.50
CA MET A 147 12.06 4.52 -10.38
C MET A 147 12.71 5.83 -9.93
N THR A 148 11.88 6.82 -9.65
CA THR A 148 12.28 8.12 -9.05
C THR A 148 11.84 8.25 -7.60
N ALA A 149 10.98 7.35 -7.14
CA ALA A 149 10.43 7.30 -5.80
C ALA A 149 9.82 5.91 -5.52
N PRO A 150 9.58 5.52 -4.27
CA PRO A 150 8.81 4.34 -3.94
C PRO A 150 7.33 4.52 -4.31
N HIS A 151 6.59 3.43 -4.43
CA HIS A 151 5.15 3.50 -4.68
C HIS A 151 4.35 3.84 -3.43
N ARG A 152 4.92 3.61 -2.25
CA ARG A 152 4.28 3.87 -0.96
C ARG A 152 5.26 4.44 0.05
N MET A 153 4.76 5.39 0.86
CA MET A 153 5.45 5.91 2.03
C MET A 153 4.65 5.64 3.29
N ASP A 154 5.23 4.91 4.24
CA ASP A 154 4.63 4.66 5.54
C ASP A 154 5.00 5.83 6.48
N LEU A 155 4.00 6.57 6.98
CA LEU A 155 4.17 7.75 7.82
C LEU A 155 3.98 7.36 9.28
N MET A 156 5.05 7.31 10.05
CA MET A 156 5.00 7.05 11.49
C MET A 156 4.57 8.32 12.23
N VAL A 157 3.28 8.66 12.12
CA VAL A 157 2.75 9.93 12.67
C VAL A 157 2.70 9.94 14.19
N SER A 158 2.77 8.76 14.83
CA SER A 158 2.81 8.62 16.29
C SER A 158 4.06 7.85 16.71
N ALA A 159 4.78 8.37 17.70
CA ALA A 159 5.98 7.75 18.24
C ALA A 159 5.65 6.58 19.19
N MET A 160 6.61 5.66 19.37
CA MET A 160 6.51 4.60 20.35
C MET A 160 6.62 5.10 21.79
N GLU A 161 7.46 6.14 21.97
CA GLU A 161 7.65 6.83 23.26
C GLU A 161 7.40 8.32 23.10
N LYS A 162 6.90 8.95 24.16
CA LYS A 162 6.68 10.40 24.25
C LYS A 162 7.05 10.87 25.64
N ASP A 163 7.85 11.92 25.73
CA ASP A 163 8.33 12.48 26.99
C ASP A 163 9.02 11.43 27.91
N GLY A 164 9.74 10.48 27.30
CA GLY A 164 10.45 9.40 28.00
C GLY A 164 9.55 8.30 28.57
N ALA A 165 8.28 8.24 28.14
CA ALA A 165 7.33 7.21 28.52
C ALA A 165 6.75 6.50 27.29
N TRP A 166 6.40 5.23 27.50
CA TRP A 166 5.70 4.44 26.48
C TRP A 166 4.38 5.11 26.07
N HIS A 167 4.21 5.40 24.79
CA HIS A 167 3.08 6.18 24.27
C HIS A 167 2.01 5.32 23.61
N CYS A 168 2.37 4.26 22.86
CA CYS A 168 1.37 3.37 22.27
C CYS A 168 0.47 2.76 23.33
N ASN A 169 -0.85 2.66 23.07
CA ASN A 169 -1.82 2.09 24.00
C ASN A 169 -1.82 0.55 24.06
N GLN A 170 -0.85 -0.10 23.41
CA GLN A 170 -0.52 -1.54 23.48
C GLN A 170 0.99 -1.74 23.67
N LYS A 171 1.38 -2.90 24.24
CA LYS A 171 2.76 -3.37 24.40
C LYS A 171 2.94 -4.73 23.74
N CYS A 172 2.78 -4.76 22.40
CA CYS A 172 2.80 -6.02 21.65
C CYS A 172 4.13 -6.76 21.80
N LEU A 173 4.05 -8.08 22.03
CA LEU A 173 5.20 -8.97 22.16
C LEU A 173 6.09 -8.93 20.89
N HIS A 174 5.48 -8.79 19.71
CA HIS A 174 6.13 -8.81 18.43
C HIS A 174 6.22 -7.41 17.76
N CYS A 175 6.22 -6.33 18.56
CA CYS A 175 6.28 -4.99 18.00
C CYS A 175 7.63 -4.76 17.30
N TYR A 176 7.59 -4.56 15.98
CA TYR A 176 8.80 -4.30 15.19
C TYR A 176 9.43 -2.94 15.49
N ALA A 177 8.67 -1.96 15.97
CA ALA A 177 9.15 -0.58 16.20
C ALA A 177 9.64 -0.33 17.63
N ALA A 178 9.23 -1.16 18.60
CA ALA A 178 9.57 -0.97 20.01
C ALA A 178 11.06 -1.16 20.29
N GLY A 179 11.67 -0.27 21.04
CA GLY A 179 13.10 -0.34 21.38
C GLY A 179 14.02 -0.02 20.21
N GLN A 180 13.51 0.60 19.15
CA GLN A 180 14.32 1.08 18.03
C GLN A 180 14.42 2.61 18.07
N PRO A 181 15.64 3.20 18.03
CA PRO A 181 15.86 4.65 18.26
C PRO A 181 15.02 5.55 17.37
N MET A 182 14.87 5.19 16.09
CA MET A 182 14.13 6.02 15.14
C MET A 182 12.59 5.94 15.31
N GLY A 183 12.09 4.97 16.08
CA GLY A 183 10.67 4.87 16.46
C GLY A 183 10.29 5.68 17.71
N GLU A 184 11.28 6.19 18.44
CA GLU A 184 11.15 6.87 19.73
C GLU A 184 11.44 8.38 19.64
N THR A 185 11.56 8.90 18.43
CA THR A 185 11.86 10.30 18.15
C THR A 185 10.64 11.20 18.39
N PRO A 186 10.84 12.53 18.65
CA PRO A 186 9.74 13.48 18.82
C PRO A 186 8.81 13.53 17.59
N GLU A 187 7.52 13.70 17.83
CA GLU A 187 6.53 13.80 16.75
C GLU A 187 6.55 15.18 16.06
N LEU A 188 6.44 15.16 14.74
CA LEU A 188 6.15 16.36 13.96
C LEU A 188 4.76 16.93 14.30
N SER A 189 4.63 18.25 14.22
CA SER A 189 3.36 18.96 14.32
C SER A 189 2.49 18.66 13.08
N THR A 190 1.19 18.99 13.18
CA THR A 190 0.24 18.90 12.08
C THR A 190 0.73 19.62 10.83
N GLU A 191 1.22 20.85 10.96
CA GLU A 191 1.71 21.65 9.83
C GLU A 191 3.00 21.10 9.21
N GLN A 192 3.86 20.49 10.00
CA GLN A 192 5.04 19.81 9.48
C GLN A 192 4.66 18.54 8.70
N TRP A 193 3.68 17.76 9.19
CA TRP A 193 3.15 16.62 8.43
C TRP A 193 2.46 17.04 7.13
N LYS A 194 1.69 18.12 7.11
CA LYS A 194 1.13 18.69 5.87
C LYS A 194 2.22 19.10 4.89
N THR A 195 3.31 19.69 5.39
CA THR A 195 4.49 20.00 4.57
C THR A 195 5.13 18.74 4.02
N ALA A 196 5.29 17.69 4.84
CA ALA A 196 5.81 16.40 4.42
C ALA A 196 4.93 15.79 3.31
N LEU A 197 3.61 15.80 3.45
CA LEU A 197 2.67 15.34 2.42
C LEU A 197 2.85 16.12 1.10
N ALA A 198 3.00 17.44 1.16
CA ALA A 198 3.24 18.24 -0.05
C ALA A 198 4.56 17.88 -0.74
N LEU A 199 5.62 17.58 0.02
CA LEU A 199 6.92 17.13 -0.51
C LEU A 199 6.83 15.72 -1.13
N LEU A 200 6.12 14.79 -0.49
CA LEU A 200 5.88 13.45 -1.02
C LEU A 200 5.06 13.48 -2.31
N ARG A 201 4.05 14.36 -2.39
CA ARG A 201 3.31 14.60 -3.64
C ARG A 201 4.22 15.12 -4.75
N LYS A 202 5.11 16.08 -4.43
CA LYS A 202 6.11 16.60 -5.39
C LYS A 202 7.09 15.51 -5.85
N ALA A 203 7.39 14.54 -4.98
CA ALA A 203 8.22 13.38 -5.30
C ALA A 203 7.49 12.31 -6.14
N ASN A 204 6.21 12.52 -6.48
CA ASN A 204 5.36 11.57 -7.22
C ASN A 204 5.14 10.22 -6.49
N ILE A 205 5.06 10.23 -5.17
CA ILE A 205 4.73 9.04 -4.38
C ILE A 205 3.21 8.91 -4.32
N PRO A 206 2.61 7.85 -4.89
CA PRO A 206 1.15 7.79 -5.06
C PRO A 206 0.38 7.35 -3.83
N GLN A 207 1.02 6.69 -2.86
CA GLN A 207 0.35 6.07 -1.71
C GLN A 207 1.02 6.46 -0.41
N VAL A 208 0.22 6.69 0.63
CA VAL A 208 0.71 6.89 2.01
C VAL A 208 -0.05 5.99 2.97
N THR A 209 0.67 5.52 4.00
CA THR A 209 0.08 4.74 5.09
C THR A 209 0.33 5.47 6.41
N PHE A 210 -0.70 5.89 7.08
CA PHE A 210 -0.59 6.42 8.44
C PHE A 210 -0.37 5.27 9.42
N THR A 211 0.72 5.32 10.17
CA THR A 211 1.17 4.28 11.11
C THR A 211 1.97 4.91 12.25
N GLY A 212 2.76 4.13 12.97
CA GLY A 212 3.64 4.57 14.04
C GLY A 212 3.53 3.67 15.26
N GLY A 213 3.49 4.25 16.44
CA GLY A 213 3.08 3.54 17.66
C GLY A 213 1.60 3.17 17.56
N GLU A 214 0.75 4.17 17.70
CA GLU A 214 -0.68 4.06 17.41
C GLU A 214 -1.20 5.40 16.87
N PRO A 215 -1.49 5.50 15.57
CA PRO A 215 -1.85 6.77 14.93
C PRO A 215 -3.18 7.37 15.45
N THR A 216 -4.11 6.54 15.94
CA THR A 216 -5.40 7.01 16.49
C THR A 216 -5.27 7.73 17.83
N LEU A 217 -4.07 7.77 18.43
CA LEU A 217 -3.78 8.62 19.61
C LEU A 217 -3.63 10.10 19.23
N ARG A 218 -3.41 10.41 17.96
CA ARG A 218 -3.34 11.79 17.48
C ARG A 218 -4.75 12.38 17.32
N SER A 219 -4.98 13.52 17.93
CA SER A 219 -6.26 14.24 17.82
C SER A 219 -6.48 14.89 16.45
N ASP A 220 -5.40 15.10 15.69
CA ASP A 220 -5.38 15.73 14.36
C ASP A 220 -5.34 14.67 13.21
N LEU A 221 -5.53 13.38 13.50
CA LEU A 221 -5.43 12.32 12.50
C LEU A 221 -6.40 12.54 11.32
N VAL A 222 -7.64 12.93 11.58
CA VAL A 222 -8.63 13.20 10.51
C VAL A 222 -8.16 14.34 9.60
N GLU A 223 -7.62 15.41 10.18
CA GLU A 223 -7.07 16.55 9.45
C GLU A 223 -5.86 16.16 8.58
N LEU A 224 -5.01 15.24 9.06
CA LEU A 224 -3.90 14.69 8.28
C LEU A 224 -4.38 13.82 7.11
N VAL A 225 -5.41 12.99 7.34
CA VAL A 225 -6.02 12.18 6.26
C VAL A 225 -6.66 13.08 5.21
N GLU A 226 -7.39 14.13 5.60
CA GLU A 226 -7.97 15.11 4.69
C GLU A 226 -6.87 15.81 3.84
N ALA A 227 -5.76 16.20 4.47
CA ALA A 227 -4.62 16.79 3.77
C ALA A 227 -3.93 15.80 2.79
N ALA A 228 -4.14 14.51 2.97
CA ALA A 228 -3.61 13.45 2.12
C ALA A 228 -4.58 12.98 1.03
N ALA A 229 -5.71 13.65 0.78
CA ALA A 229 -6.75 13.22 -0.17
C ALA A 229 -6.24 13.03 -1.61
N TRP A 230 -5.11 13.61 -1.99
CA TRP A 230 -4.46 13.35 -3.29
C TRP A 230 -3.87 11.94 -3.40
N PHE A 231 -3.48 11.31 -2.27
CA PHE A 231 -2.87 10.00 -2.24
C PHE A 231 -3.93 8.89 -2.15
N VAL A 232 -3.53 7.66 -2.47
CA VAL A 232 -4.22 6.52 -1.88
C VAL A 232 -3.76 6.41 -0.43
N THR A 233 -4.71 6.41 0.48
CA THR A 233 -4.47 6.51 1.91
C THR A 233 -4.84 5.21 2.63
N ARG A 234 -3.97 4.77 3.52
CA ARG A 234 -4.22 3.65 4.42
C ARG A 234 -3.95 4.07 5.86
N LEU A 235 -4.73 3.55 6.78
CA LEU A 235 -4.49 3.63 8.22
C LEU A 235 -4.15 2.24 8.76
N ASN A 236 -2.97 2.06 9.35
CA ASN A 236 -2.61 0.88 10.12
C ASN A 236 -2.78 1.18 11.60
N THR A 237 -3.65 0.45 12.28
CA THR A 237 -4.02 0.70 13.68
C THR A 237 -4.24 -0.60 14.45
N ASN A 238 -4.16 -0.54 15.78
CA ASN A 238 -4.62 -1.62 16.64
C ASN A 238 -6.16 -1.64 16.83
N GLY A 239 -6.87 -0.64 16.32
CA GLY A 239 -8.31 -0.56 16.25
C GLY A 239 -9.03 -0.17 17.54
N ARG A 240 -8.33 -0.04 18.68
CA ARG A 240 -8.96 0.18 19.99
C ARG A 240 -9.69 1.52 20.12
N LEU A 241 -9.24 2.53 19.37
CA LEU A 241 -9.81 3.89 19.41
C LEU A 241 -10.64 4.22 18.16
N LEU A 242 -10.98 3.24 17.33
CA LEU A 242 -11.89 3.42 16.22
C LEU A 242 -13.34 3.57 16.72
N THR A 243 -13.65 4.75 17.27
CA THR A 243 -15.02 5.10 17.68
C THR A 243 -15.89 5.35 16.45
N PRO A 244 -17.24 5.31 16.55
CA PRO A 244 -18.13 5.67 15.45
C PRO A 244 -17.82 7.05 14.87
N GLU A 245 -17.53 8.04 15.72
CA GLU A 245 -17.23 9.42 15.35
C GLU A 245 -15.91 9.52 14.57
N LEU A 246 -14.85 8.82 15.05
CA LEU A 246 -13.57 8.80 14.35
C LEU A 246 -13.70 8.11 12.98
N CYS A 247 -14.41 6.97 12.93
CA CYS A 247 -14.64 6.26 11.67
C CYS A 247 -15.42 7.10 10.66
N ALA A 248 -16.46 7.82 11.10
CA ALA A 248 -17.20 8.75 10.24
C ALA A 248 -16.30 9.89 9.73
N GLY A 249 -15.49 10.50 10.60
CA GLY A 249 -14.55 11.55 10.21
C GLY A 249 -13.50 11.06 9.21
N LEU A 250 -12.95 9.86 9.40
CA LEU A 250 -11.99 9.25 8.47
C LEU A 250 -12.63 8.94 7.11
N TYR A 251 -13.87 8.47 7.11
CA TYR A 251 -14.63 8.23 5.87
C TYR A 251 -14.89 9.54 5.10
N GLU A 252 -15.32 10.58 5.79
CA GLU A 252 -15.56 11.92 5.22
C GLU A 252 -14.25 12.55 4.70
N ALA A 253 -13.12 12.32 5.39
CA ALA A 253 -11.79 12.73 4.96
C ALA A 253 -11.23 11.91 3.79
N SER A 254 -12.00 10.98 3.23
CA SER A 254 -11.61 10.14 2.08
C SER A 254 -10.49 9.14 2.39
N LEU A 255 -10.47 8.56 3.60
CA LEU A 255 -9.57 7.45 3.89
C LEU A 255 -9.97 6.22 3.06
N ASP A 256 -9.06 5.71 2.24
CA ASP A 256 -9.34 4.57 1.35
C ASP A 256 -9.47 3.24 2.09
N SER A 257 -8.64 2.98 3.08
CA SER A 257 -8.68 1.71 3.81
C SER A 257 -8.09 1.77 5.20
N VAL A 258 -8.62 0.90 6.07
CA VAL A 258 -8.10 0.68 7.44
C VAL A 258 -7.60 -0.75 7.55
N GLN A 259 -6.36 -0.94 8.00
CA GLN A 259 -5.85 -2.24 8.39
C GLN A 259 -5.78 -2.33 9.91
N VAL A 260 -6.54 -3.27 10.49
CA VAL A 260 -6.56 -3.50 11.94
C VAL A 260 -5.75 -4.75 12.28
N THR A 261 -4.89 -4.67 13.28
CA THR A 261 -4.15 -5.83 13.78
C THR A 261 -4.98 -6.61 14.79
N LEU A 262 -5.29 -7.88 14.46
CA LEU A 262 -5.97 -8.81 15.36
C LEU A 262 -5.21 -10.14 15.37
N TYR A 263 -4.69 -10.54 16.54
CA TYR A 263 -3.88 -11.75 16.66
C TYR A 263 -4.67 -13.06 16.71
N SER A 264 -5.88 -13.04 17.26
CA SER A 264 -6.69 -14.25 17.46
C SER A 264 -8.17 -13.89 17.67
N ALA A 265 -9.06 -14.81 17.32
CA ALA A 265 -10.46 -14.80 17.75
C ALA A 265 -10.61 -15.04 19.26
N GLU A 266 -9.60 -15.65 19.89
CA GLU A 266 -9.57 -15.89 21.33
C GLU A 266 -9.04 -14.66 22.06
N GLY A 267 -9.89 -13.99 22.84
CA GLY A 267 -9.55 -12.74 23.52
C GLY A 267 -8.36 -12.83 24.48
N ASN A 268 -8.18 -13.97 25.18
CA ASN A 268 -7.03 -14.22 26.06
C ASN A 268 -5.71 -14.29 25.28
N ILE A 269 -5.69 -14.97 24.13
CA ILE A 269 -4.50 -15.07 23.25
C ILE A 269 -4.17 -13.68 22.67
N HIS A 270 -5.19 -12.99 22.12
CA HIS A 270 -5.00 -11.62 21.63
C HIS A 270 -4.41 -10.71 22.70
N ASN A 271 -5.04 -10.67 23.89
CA ASN A 271 -4.62 -9.82 25.01
C ASN A 271 -3.21 -10.13 25.51
N GLN A 272 -2.84 -11.41 25.55
CA GLN A 272 -1.46 -11.82 25.86
C GLN A 272 -0.45 -11.28 24.86
N LEU A 273 -0.76 -11.38 23.56
CA LEU A 273 0.15 -10.96 22.46
C LEU A 273 0.26 -9.44 22.33
N VAL A 274 -0.80 -8.70 22.62
CA VAL A 274 -0.77 -7.22 22.58
C VAL A 274 -0.40 -6.57 23.92
N GLY A 275 -0.23 -7.38 24.97
CA GLY A 275 0.21 -6.92 26.31
C GLY A 275 -0.80 -6.06 27.06
N THR A 276 -2.08 -6.12 26.71
CA THR A 276 -3.16 -5.37 27.34
C THR A 276 -4.53 -6.03 27.10
N ASN A 277 -5.52 -5.72 27.93
CA ASN A 277 -6.90 -6.15 27.74
C ASN A 277 -7.59 -5.28 26.67
N GLY A 278 -7.28 -5.53 25.39
CA GLY A 278 -7.75 -4.72 24.26
C GLY A 278 -8.66 -5.44 23.26
N PHE A 279 -8.90 -6.75 23.42
CA PHE A 279 -9.63 -7.55 22.42
C PHE A 279 -11.02 -6.99 22.11
N SER A 280 -11.83 -6.70 23.16
CA SER A 280 -13.19 -6.17 22.96
C SER A 280 -13.19 -4.81 22.28
N ASP A 281 -12.22 -3.94 22.60
CA ASP A 281 -12.10 -2.61 21.99
C ASP A 281 -11.71 -2.74 20.52
N THR A 282 -10.72 -3.59 20.20
CA THR A 282 -10.29 -3.86 18.82
C THR A 282 -11.42 -4.43 17.97
N VAL A 283 -12.17 -5.42 18.51
CA VAL A 283 -13.33 -6.00 17.80
C VAL A 283 -14.43 -4.96 17.58
N GLN A 284 -14.71 -4.13 18.58
CA GLN A 284 -15.68 -3.06 18.44
C GLN A 284 -15.22 -2.02 17.41
N GLY A 285 -13.93 -1.68 17.39
CA GLY A 285 -13.35 -0.79 16.38
C GLY A 285 -13.50 -1.33 14.96
N ILE A 286 -13.27 -2.63 14.73
CA ILE A 286 -13.52 -3.26 13.43
C ILE A 286 -14.99 -3.10 13.01
N ARG A 287 -15.95 -3.38 13.93
CA ARG A 287 -17.38 -3.20 13.67
C ARG A 287 -17.73 -1.76 13.32
N ASN A 288 -17.18 -0.79 14.05
CA ASN A 288 -17.42 0.63 13.82
C ASN A 288 -16.91 1.07 12.43
N ALA A 289 -15.71 0.62 12.06
CA ALA A 289 -15.12 0.93 10.76
C ALA A 289 -15.93 0.33 9.60
N VAL A 290 -16.35 -0.93 9.71
CA VAL A 290 -17.23 -1.58 8.72
C VAL A 290 -18.57 -0.86 8.65
N ALA A 291 -19.18 -0.50 9.78
CA ALA A 291 -20.46 0.20 9.85
C ALA A 291 -20.39 1.62 9.23
N ALA A 292 -19.24 2.28 9.33
CA ALA A 292 -19.00 3.59 8.70
C ALA A 292 -18.75 3.49 7.18
N GLY A 293 -18.67 2.29 6.60
CA GLY A 293 -18.43 2.09 5.17
C GLY A 293 -16.96 2.10 4.76
N LEU A 294 -16.02 2.12 5.70
CA LEU A 294 -14.59 2.02 5.42
C LEU A 294 -14.24 0.63 4.87
N ILE A 295 -13.31 0.55 3.95
CA ILE A 295 -12.71 -0.72 3.52
C ILE A 295 -11.79 -1.21 4.63
N VAL A 296 -12.18 -2.29 5.29
CA VAL A 296 -11.44 -2.85 6.43
C VAL A 296 -10.69 -4.11 6.02
N SER A 297 -9.39 -4.15 6.31
CA SER A 297 -8.59 -5.37 6.30
C SER A 297 -8.13 -5.70 7.72
N VAL A 298 -7.93 -7.00 7.99
CA VAL A 298 -7.35 -7.46 9.26
C VAL A 298 -6.01 -8.10 8.98
N ASN A 299 -4.97 -7.67 9.71
CA ASN A 299 -3.65 -8.28 9.66
C ASN A 299 -3.40 -9.12 10.92
N THR A 300 -2.89 -10.35 10.73
CA THR A 300 -2.53 -11.26 11.82
C THR A 300 -1.07 -11.66 11.71
N PRO A 301 -0.18 -11.16 12.60
CA PRO A 301 1.15 -11.75 12.74
C PRO A 301 1.05 -13.15 13.33
N LEU A 302 1.57 -14.16 12.62
CA LEU A 302 1.45 -15.57 12.99
C LEU A 302 2.61 -16.00 13.91
N CYS A 303 2.26 -16.73 14.97
CA CYS A 303 3.21 -17.30 15.92
C CYS A 303 2.66 -18.61 16.52
N SER A 304 3.44 -19.31 17.33
CA SER A 304 3.02 -20.57 17.92
C SER A 304 1.87 -20.46 18.95
N LEU A 305 1.49 -19.24 19.34
CA LEU A 305 0.39 -19.00 20.28
C LEU A 305 -0.97 -18.79 19.59
N ASN A 306 -0.99 -18.50 18.27
CA ASN A 306 -2.21 -18.24 17.50
C ASN A 306 -2.35 -19.12 16.24
N THR A 307 -1.98 -20.39 16.37
CA THR A 307 -1.98 -21.37 15.24
C THR A 307 -3.38 -21.68 14.70
N HIS A 308 -4.45 -21.42 15.45
CA HIS A 308 -5.86 -21.58 15.04
C HIS A 308 -6.33 -20.42 14.15
N TYR A 309 -5.53 -20.08 13.13
CA TYR A 309 -5.78 -18.91 12.29
C TYR A 309 -7.07 -19.03 11.46
N ALA A 310 -7.41 -20.25 11.00
CA ALA A 310 -8.67 -20.51 10.30
C ALA A 310 -9.92 -20.08 11.12
N GLU A 311 -9.90 -20.27 12.44
CA GLU A 311 -10.97 -19.80 13.35
C GLU A 311 -11.01 -18.27 13.43
N THR A 312 -9.83 -17.65 13.41
CA THR A 312 -9.73 -16.18 13.36
C THR A 312 -10.30 -15.64 12.04
N LEU A 313 -10.07 -16.30 10.90
CA LEU A 313 -10.68 -15.93 9.62
C LEU A 313 -12.21 -16.01 9.66
N ARG A 314 -12.77 -17.11 10.17
CA ARG A 314 -14.24 -17.26 10.35
C ARG A 314 -14.81 -16.15 11.24
N PHE A 315 -14.11 -15.82 12.31
CA PHE A 315 -14.51 -14.76 13.22
C PHE A 315 -14.51 -13.39 12.53
N VAL A 316 -13.42 -12.99 11.88
CA VAL A 316 -13.35 -11.65 11.23
C VAL A 316 -14.30 -11.56 10.04
N HIS A 317 -14.55 -12.67 9.33
CA HIS A 317 -15.59 -12.74 8.30
C HIS A 317 -16.99 -12.42 8.89
N SER A 318 -17.29 -12.94 10.09
CA SER A 318 -18.56 -12.65 10.80
C SER A 318 -18.71 -11.18 11.21
N LEU A 319 -17.60 -10.42 11.23
CA LEU A 319 -17.59 -8.98 11.48
C LEU A 319 -17.77 -8.13 10.18
N GLY A 320 -17.89 -8.79 9.02
CA GLY A 320 -18.04 -8.14 7.71
C GLY A 320 -16.73 -7.88 6.98
N VAL A 321 -15.59 -8.38 7.47
CA VAL A 321 -14.28 -8.23 6.82
C VAL A 321 -14.15 -9.26 5.70
N ARG A 322 -13.62 -8.81 4.54
CA ARG A 322 -13.38 -9.64 3.35
C ARG A 322 -11.91 -9.74 2.99
N TYR A 323 -11.11 -8.78 3.43
CA TYR A 323 -9.69 -8.67 3.12
C TYR A 323 -8.87 -9.00 4.36
N VAL A 324 -8.01 -9.99 4.27
CA VAL A 324 -7.15 -10.40 5.37
C VAL A 324 -5.71 -10.55 4.92
N THR A 325 -4.80 -10.16 5.78
CA THR A 325 -3.38 -10.42 5.59
C THR A 325 -2.82 -11.17 6.77
N CYS A 326 -1.83 -11.97 6.54
CA CYS A 326 -1.02 -12.53 7.62
C CYS A 326 0.48 -12.40 7.33
N SER A 327 1.26 -12.46 8.37
CA SER A 327 2.71 -12.29 8.29
C SER A 327 3.43 -13.23 9.25
N GLY A 328 4.68 -13.58 8.93
CA GLY A 328 5.63 -14.06 9.94
C GLY A 328 6.09 -12.91 10.84
N LEU A 329 6.88 -13.23 11.84
CA LEU A 329 7.42 -12.25 12.78
C LEU A 329 8.59 -11.49 12.14
N ILE A 330 8.51 -10.19 12.00
CA ILE A 330 9.60 -9.38 11.45
C ILE A 330 10.72 -9.30 12.50
N PRO A 331 11.99 -9.68 12.18
CA PRO A 331 13.07 -9.73 13.14
C PRO A 331 13.64 -8.33 13.41
N SER A 332 12.88 -7.49 14.09
CA SER A 332 13.28 -6.15 14.55
C SER A 332 12.51 -5.76 15.79
N GLY A 333 13.01 -4.81 16.55
CA GLY A 333 12.39 -4.30 17.77
C GLY A 333 12.16 -5.40 18.82
N SER A 334 11.02 -5.40 19.49
CA SER A 334 10.66 -6.41 20.50
C SER A 334 10.57 -7.84 19.93
N ALA A 335 10.36 -7.98 18.61
CA ALA A 335 10.32 -9.30 17.98
C ALA A 335 11.69 -10.03 18.02
N CYS A 336 12.79 -9.32 18.19
CA CYS A 336 14.13 -9.90 18.42
C CYS A 336 14.37 -10.40 19.85
N GLY A 337 13.48 -10.10 20.80
CA GLY A 337 13.60 -10.54 22.17
C GLY A 337 13.46 -12.07 22.34
N ALA A 338 14.12 -12.66 23.33
CA ALA A 338 14.10 -14.11 23.57
C ALA A 338 12.67 -14.67 23.73
N GLN A 339 11.79 -13.94 24.40
CA GLN A 339 10.39 -14.33 24.59
C GLN A 339 9.61 -14.36 23.27
N SER A 340 9.86 -13.41 22.38
CA SER A 340 9.25 -13.37 21.06
C SER A 340 9.79 -14.47 20.15
N ARG A 341 11.09 -14.65 20.11
CA ARG A 341 11.74 -15.73 19.33
C ARG A 341 11.25 -17.13 19.72
N ALA A 342 10.95 -17.36 21.00
CA ALA A 342 10.38 -18.61 21.48
C ALA A 342 8.98 -18.93 20.90
N THR A 343 8.32 -17.94 20.30
CA THR A 343 7.02 -18.11 19.63
C THR A 343 7.12 -18.21 18.11
N ALA A 344 8.32 -18.18 17.54
CA ALA A 344 8.52 -18.28 16.09
C ALA A 344 8.02 -19.63 15.56
N LEU A 345 7.42 -19.62 14.40
CA LEU A 345 6.97 -20.82 13.68
C LEU A 345 8.10 -21.36 12.81
N THR A 346 8.16 -22.68 12.68
CA THR A 346 8.98 -23.29 11.62
C THR A 346 8.29 -23.13 10.26
N PRO A 347 9.02 -23.25 9.14
CA PRO A 347 8.42 -23.21 7.80
C PRO A 347 7.30 -24.24 7.62
N GLU A 348 7.45 -25.44 8.18
CA GLU A 348 6.45 -26.51 8.11
C GLU A 348 5.17 -26.14 8.86
N GLN A 349 5.30 -25.61 10.08
CA GLN A 349 4.17 -25.15 10.89
C GLN A 349 3.44 -24.00 10.19
N LEU A 350 4.20 -23.05 9.61
CA LEU A 350 3.61 -21.92 8.88
C LEU A 350 2.87 -22.41 7.63
N THR A 351 3.44 -23.37 6.90
CA THR A 351 2.81 -23.98 5.72
C THR A 351 1.49 -24.66 6.08
N ASP A 352 1.44 -25.40 7.18
CA ASP A 352 0.21 -26.07 7.63
C ASP A 352 -0.89 -25.07 8.04
N ILE A 353 -0.50 -23.98 8.72
CA ILE A 353 -1.43 -22.91 9.08
C ILE A 353 -1.97 -22.21 7.82
N LEU A 354 -1.09 -21.89 6.87
CA LEU A 354 -1.49 -21.20 5.64
C LEU A 354 -2.39 -22.07 4.76
N ARG A 355 -2.13 -23.39 4.69
CA ARG A 355 -3.00 -24.31 3.94
C ARG A 355 -4.44 -24.25 4.47
N GLN A 356 -4.62 -24.38 5.78
CA GLN A 356 -5.94 -24.28 6.39
C GLN A 356 -6.57 -22.88 6.23
N ALA A 357 -5.74 -21.84 6.22
CA ALA A 357 -6.19 -20.47 6.06
C ALA A 357 -6.68 -20.21 4.62
N VAL A 358 -5.97 -20.69 3.60
CA VAL A 358 -6.38 -20.58 2.19
C VAL A 358 -7.68 -21.32 1.95
N ASP A 359 -7.78 -22.58 2.37
CA ASP A 359 -9.02 -23.37 2.25
C ASP A 359 -10.21 -22.64 2.91
N THR A 360 -9.99 -22.05 4.08
CA THR A 360 -11.03 -21.29 4.81
C THR A 360 -11.38 -19.99 4.11
N ALA A 361 -10.39 -19.25 3.60
CA ALA A 361 -10.62 -18.00 2.88
C ALA A 361 -11.43 -18.24 1.59
N GLU A 362 -11.11 -19.30 0.83
CA GLU A 362 -11.86 -19.71 -0.35
C GLU A 362 -13.31 -20.09 0.01
N GLU A 363 -13.50 -20.90 1.06
CA GLU A 363 -14.84 -21.29 1.57
C GLU A 363 -15.71 -20.06 1.88
N LEU A 364 -15.10 -19.01 2.46
CA LEU A 364 -15.79 -17.81 2.90
C LEU A 364 -15.85 -16.69 1.85
N GLY A 365 -15.21 -16.86 0.69
CA GLY A 365 -15.07 -15.82 -0.33
C GLY A 365 -14.28 -14.61 0.18
N MET A 366 -13.20 -14.83 0.95
CA MET A 366 -12.28 -13.82 1.45
C MET A 366 -11.03 -13.77 0.58
N GLU A 367 -10.42 -12.59 0.51
CA GLU A 367 -9.07 -12.43 -0.06
C GLU A 367 -8.03 -12.52 1.06
N LEU A 368 -7.07 -13.46 0.90
CA LEU A 368 -5.99 -13.72 1.85
C LEU A 368 -4.64 -13.49 1.19
N ASP A 369 -3.83 -12.59 1.78
CA ASP A 369 -2.43 -12.39 1.38
C ASP A 369 -1.46 -12.73 2.51
N PHE A 370 -0.36 -13.41 2.16
CA PHE A 370 0.79 -13.56 3.03
C PHE A 370 1.83 -12.49 2.70
N THR A 371 2.32 -11.72 3.70
CA THR A 371 3.06 -10.47 3.45
C THR A 371 4.52 -10.49 3.87
N SER A 372 5.08 -11.66 4.24
CA SER A 372 6.46 -11.77 4.74
C SER A 372 7.40 -12.45 3.74
N PRO A 373 8.25 -11.66 3.02
CA PRO A 373 9.19 -12.24 2.08
C PRO A 373 10.29 -13.08 2.77
N GLY A 374 10.51 -14.30 2.27
CA GLY A 374 11.57 -15.20 2.73
C GLY A 374 11.21 -16.06 3.94
N TRP A 375 9.97 -16.08 4.40
CA TRP A 375 9.49 -17.06 5.40
C TRP A 375 9.17 -18.41 4.77
N LEU A 376 8.61 -18.40 3.57
CA LEU A 376 8.40 -19.55 2.70
C LEU A 376 8.92 -19.22 1.31
N ASP A 377 9.33 -20.23 0.55
CA ASP A 377 9.73 -20.05 -0.84
C ASP A 377 8.51 -19.86 -1.76
N GLU A 378 8.77 -19.38 -2.96
CA GLU A 378 7.73 -19.08 -3.95
C GLU A 378 6.96 -20.34 -4.37
N GLU A 379 7.64 -21.48 -4.55
CA GLU A 379 7.03 -22.75 -4.95
C GLU A 379 6.01 -23.20 -3.90
N THR A 380 6.38 -23.14 -2.63
CA THR A 380 5.50 -23.46 -1.51
C THR A 380 4.28 -22.54 -1.50
N LEU A 381 4.46 -21.21 -1.61
CA LEU A 381 3.35 -20.25 -1.59
C LEU A 381 2.39 -20.49 -2.76
N ARG A 382 2.90 -20.69 -3.98
CA ARG A 382 2.07 -21.00 -5.16
C ARG A 382 1.33 -22.32 -5.03
N SER A 383 1.97 -23.34 -4.46
CA SER A 383 1.34 -24.65 -4.21
C SER A 383 0.16 -24.56 -3.23
N LEU A 384 0.15 -23.55 -2.38
CA LEU A 384 -0.95 -23.23 -1.45
C LEU A 384 -2.06 -22.39 -2.11
N GLY A 385 -1.92 -21.95 -3.35
CA GLY A 385 -2.89 -21.08 -4.01
C GLY A 385 -2.65 -19.59 -3.79
N LEU A 386 -1.55 -19.20 -3.11
CA LEU A 386 -1.19 -17.80 -2.91
C LEU A 386 -0.48 -17.26 -4.14
N ASN A 387 -1.18 -16.46 -4.93
CA ASN A 387 -0.67 -15.94 -6.20
C ASN A 387 0.18 -14.65 -6.04
N LEU A 388 -0.05 -13.89 -4.97
CA LEU A 388 0.75 -12.72 -4.64
C LEU A 388 1.94 -13.13 -3.78
N ILE A 389 3.13 -13.25 -4.41
CA ILE A 389 4.36 -13.59 -3.70
C ILE A 389 4.93 -12.33 -3.06
N PRO A 390 5.15 -12.31 -1.73
CA PRO A 390 5.66 -11.13 -1.06
C PRO A 390 7.09 -10.81 -1.48
N SER A 391 7.40 -9.53 -1.65
CA SER A 391 8.73 -9.03 -1.99
C SER A 391 9.24 -8.02 -0.95
N CYS A 392 10.57 -7.91 -0.83
CA CYS A 392 11.17 -6.88 0.01
C CYS A 392 11.04 -5.52 -0.69
N GLY A 393 10.28 -4.62 -0.07
CA GLY A 393 10.05 -3.28 -0.62
C GLY A 393 11.03 -2.20 -0.16
N ALA A 394 12.02 -2.53 0.69
CA ALA A 394 12.91 -1.53 1.30
C ALA A 394 13.66 -0.70 0.25
N CYS A 395 13.51 0.63 0.29
CA CYS A 395 14.00 1.57 -0.71
C CYS A 395 13.59 1.25 -2.16
N LEU A 396 12.63 0.37 -2.36
CA LEU A 396 12.13 -0.06 -3.67
C LEU A 396 10.65 0.32 -3.82
N SER A 397 9.73 -0.54 -3.42
CA SER A 397 8.30 -0.25 -3.50
C SER A 397 7.76 0.53 -2.30
N ASN A 398 8.43 0.50 -1.15
CA ASN A 398 8.06 1.27 0.03
C ASN A 398 9.27 1.81 0.79
N MET A 399 9.05 2.92 1.46
CA MET A 399 9.95 3.52 2.44
C MET A 399 9.10 4.04 3.61
N ALA A 400 9.73 4.57 4.65
CA ALA A 400 8.99 5.18 5.75
C ALA A 400 9.58 6.52 6.18
N VAL A 401 8.73 7.34 6.82
CA VAL A 401 9.10 8.57 7.50
C VAL A 401 8.87 8.38 8.99
N THR A 402 9.90 8.62 9.78
CA THR A 402 9.88 8.54 11.24
C THR A 402 9.07 9.67 11.88
N PRO A 403 8.73 9.60 13.18
CA PRO A 403 7.93 10.64 13.82
C PRO A 403 8.54 12.05 13.72
N ASP A 404 9.87 12.18 13.63
CA ASP A 404 10.60 13.44 13.48
C ASP A 404 10.96 13.81 12.03
N GLY A 405 10.41 13.11 11.04
CA GLY A 405 10.56 13.46 9.62
C GLY A 405 11.75 12.85 8.91
N LYS A 406 12.48 11.90 9.53
CA LYS A 406 13.60 11.22 8.87
C LYS A 406 13.10 10.13 7.94
N VAL A 407 13.77 9.97 6.80
CA VAL A 407 13.43 8.92 5.82
C VAL A 407 14.26 7.67 6.12
N VAL A 408 13.58 6.52 6.20
CA VAL A 408 14.19 5.21 6.48
C VAL A 408 13.78 4.18 5.43
N PRO A 409 14.56 3.07 5.26
CA PRO A 409 14.33 2.10 4.19
C PRO A 409 12.95 1.42 4.21
N CYS A 410 12.40 1.15 5.38
CA CYS A 410 11.02 0.67 5.59
C CYS A 410 10.62 0.91 7.06
N GLN A 411 9.33 0.80 7.35
CA GLN A 411 8.78 1.04 8.70
C GLN A 411 9.35 0.13 9.82
N SER A 412 9.95 -1.00 9.45
CA SER A 412 10.55 -1.95 10.40
C SER A 412 12.06 -1.77 10.56
N TRP A 413 12.67 -0.91 9.76
CA TRP A 413 14.13 -0.68 9.75
C TRP A 413 14.46 0.66 10.38
N LEU A 414 14.41 0.71 11.71
CA LEU A 414 14.49 1.91 12.54
C LEU A 414 15.76 1.94 13.42
N SER A 415 16.66 0.97 13.25
CA SER A 415 17.87 0.83 14.06
C SER A 415 19.09 1.55 13.50
N ASP A 416 19.09 1.77 12.18
CA ASP A 416 20.26 2.33 11.47
C ASP A 416 20.09 3.83 11.25
N GLU A 417 21.17 4.50 10.82
CA GLU A 417 21.14 5.89 10.36
C GLU A 417 20.05 6.14 9.31
N PRO A 418 19.36 7.28 9.33
CA PRO A 418 18.38 7.64 8.33
C PRO A 418 19.02 7.83 6.95
N LEU A 419 18.20 7.81 5.91
CA LEU A 419 18.60 8.10 4.53
C LEU A 419 18.67 9.62 4.25
N GLY A 420 17.95 10.40 5.02
CA GLY A 420 17.88 11.85 4.95
C GLY A 420 16.72 12.40 5.79
N ASP A 421 16.48 13.68 5.69
CA ASP A 421 15.43 14.44 6.38
C ASP A 421 14.42 14.97 5.35
N LEU A 422 13.20 14.48 5.38
CA LEU A 422 12.18 14.83 4.38
C LEU A 422 11.86 16.34 4.34
N LEU A 423 11.99 17.03 5.48
CA LEU A 423 11.65 18.46 5.59
C LEU A 423 12.80 19.38 5.18
N HIS A 424 14.03 18.87 5.14
CA HIS A 424 15.23 19.70 4.97
C HIS A 424 16.08 19.32 3.74
N ASP A 425 15.99 18.09 3.27
CA ASP A 425 16.77 17.59 2.14
C ASP A 425 15.92 17.50 0.87
N ASP A 426 16.52 17.65 -0.29
CA ASP A 426 15.85 17.39 -1.55
C ASP A 426 15.59 15.90 -1.72
N TRP A 427 14.37 15.55 -2.15
CA TRP A 427 13.99 14.15 -2.39
C TRP A 427 14.95 13.42 -3.33
N ALA A 428 15.41 14.08 -4.39
CA ALA A 428 16.35 13.50 -5.34
C ALA A 428 17.68 13.10 -4.67
N ASP A 429 18.15 13.88 -3.69
CA ASP A 429 19.38 13.56 -2.96
C ASP A 429 19.18 12.37 -2.03
N ILE A 430 18.03 12.29 -1.34
CA ILE A 430 17.68 11.13 -0.51
C ILE A 430 17.59 9.86 -1.38
N TRP A 431 16.81 9.91 -2.46
CA TRP A 431 16.55 8.77 -3.33
C TRP A 431 17.78 8.24 -4.05
N ASN A 432 18.65 9.15 -4.52
CA ASN A 432 19.88 8.81 -5.25
C ASN A 432 21.11 8.68 -4.35
N SER A 433 20.96 8.82 -3.01
CA SER A 433 22.07 8.60 -2.08
C SER A 433 22.66 7.20 -2.29
N PRO A 434 24.00 7.04 -2.15
CA PRO A 434 24.65 5.74 -2.36
C PRO A 434 24.05 4.61 -1.50
N ARG A 435 23.64 4.93 -0.27
CA ARG A 435 23.02 3.98 0.65
C ARG A 435 21.62 3.59 0.21
N CYS A 436 20.76 4.54 -0.17
CA CYS A 436 19.42 4.26 -0.67
C CYS A 436 19.49 3.43 -1.96
N ALA A 437 20.38 3.79 -2.88
CA ALA A 437 20.59 3.06 -4.12
C ALA A 437 21.08 1.62 -3.88
N ALA A 438 22.01 1.41 -2.94
CA ALA A 438 22.51 0.08 -2.60
C ALA A 438 21.41 -0.82 -1.98
N ILE A 439 20.62 -0.29 -1.03
CA ILE A 439 19.48 -1.02 -0.44
C ILE A 439 18.46 -1.36 -1.51
N ARG A 440 18.12 -0.43 -2.41
CA ARG A 440 17.19 -0.66 -3.52
C ARG A 440 17.67 -1.75 -4.46
N ALA A 441 18.92 -1.71 -4.86
CA ALA A 441 19.52 -2.73 -5.71
C ALA A 441 19.52 -4.12 -5.05
N GLU A 442 19.78 -4.19 -3.75
CA GLU A 442 19.72 -5.46 -3.01
C GLU A 442 18.27 -5.94 -2.84
N SER A 443 17.29 -5.05 -2.59
CA SER A 443 15.87 -5.41 -2.58
C SER A 443 15.40 -5.98 -3.92
N ALA A 444 15.80 -5.37 -5.03
CA ALA A 444 15.48 -5.85 -6.36
C ALA A 444 16.14 -7.21 -6.67
N LYS A 445 17.38 -7.40 -6.22
CA LYS A 445 18.13 -8.65 -6.43
C LYS A 445 17.60 -9.82 -5.60
N LEU A 446 17.28 -9.57 -4.31
CA LEU A 446 16.78 -10.59 -3.39
C LEU A 446 15.29 -10.90 -3.59
N GLU A 447 14.59 -10.04 -4.28
CA GLU A 447 13.19 -10.04 -4.66
C GLU A 447 12.23 -10.54 -3.54
N HIS A 448 12.32 -11.81 -3.18
CA HIS A 448 11.41 -12.46 -2.21
C HIS A 448 12.04 -12.73 -0.84
N ILE A 449 13.12 -12.03 -0.48
CA ILE A 449 13.79 -12.17 0.82
C ILE A 449 13.84 -10.83 1.55
N CYS A 450 13.36 -10.79 2.79
CA CYS A 450 13.47 -9.60 3.64
C CYS A 450 14.93 -9.38 4.07
N GLN A 451 15.49 -8.20 3.78
CA GLN A 451 16.88 -7.87 4.15
C GLN A 451 17.10 -7.87 5.68
N LEU A 452 16.08 -7.57 6.49
CA LEU A 452 16.18 -7.63 7.95
C LEU A 452 16.36 -9.08 8.44
N LYS A 453 15.74 -10.06 7.76
CA LYS A 453 15.91 -11.48 8.09
C LYS A 453 17.34 -11.97 7.79
N GLY A 454 17.97 -11.45 6.73
CA GLY A 454 19.36 -11.78 6.39
C GLY A 454 20.39 -11.23 7.38
N LYS A 455 20.10 -10.12 8.03
CA LYS A 455 20.99 -9.53 9.08
C LYS A 455 21.05 -10.40 10.34
N GLU A 456 19.92 -11.01 10.74
CA GLU A 456 19.85 -11.87 11.92
C GLU A 456 20.70 -13.16 11.81
N ALA A 457 20.90 -13.65 10.58
CA ALA A 457 21.70 -14.84 10.32
C ALA A 457 23.23 -14.57 10.34
N ALA A 458 23.64 -13.28 10.38
CA ALA A 458 25.04 -12.85 10.35
C ALA A 458 25.56 -12.41 11.74
N GLU A 459 24.69 -12.26 12.76
CA GLU A 459 25.01 -12.04 14.17
C GLU A 459 24.92 -13.37 14.98
#